data_da58f6d1c4f518bf3f703b52b87b3f29
#
_entry.id   da58f6d1c4f518bf3f703b52b87b3f29
#
_cell.length_a   1.000
_cell.length_b   1.000
_cell.length_c   1.000
_cell.angle_alpha   90.00
_cell.angle_beta   90.00
_cell.angle_gamma   90.00
#
_symmetry.space_group_name_H-M   'P 1'
#
loop_
_entity.id
_entity.type
_entity.pdbx_description
1 polymer ?
#
loop_
_entity_poly.entity_id
_entity_poly.type
_entity_poly.pdbx_seq_one_letter_code
_entity_poly.pdbx_strand_id
1 'polypeptide(L)'
;MRLLILTTFLFFTTAFTLFGQDRYLDNGNSYLNNEQFDKAEETFREAIKSDSTNLIYQCQLGLTLIKAKKYGDGAQVLDKVLRTDPGNVAALWYSGIGNFYNGQDKKAINNFEKALTFLDKKSGQYYSANWFIGKCYSNLLKKDGLTYSETDRMFECYEEYLRLQPNAKDAEQIREYVERKKKRRPPNNVKVWVDL
;
A
#
# COMPACT_ATOMS: atom_id res chain seq x y z
N MET A 1 21.80 8.42 -50.54
CA MET A 1 20.70 7.42 -50.41
C MET A 1 20.85 6.44 -49.24
N ARG A 2 22.05 6.17 -48.71
CA ARG A 2 22.24 5.27 -47.54
C ARG A 2 21.95 5.91 -46.18
N LEU A 3 22.02 7.24 -46.04
CA LEU A 3 21.81 7.94 -44.76
C LEU A 3 20.32 8.10 -44.35
N LEU A 4 19.42 8.18 -45.36
CA LEU A 4 17.99 8.32 -45.14
C LEU A 4 17.31 7.03 -44.61
N ILE A 5 17.88 5.84 -44.93
CA ILE A 5 17.33 4.55 -44.52
C ILE A 5 17.64 4.27 -43.04
N LEU A 6 18.78 4.74 -42.50
CA LEU A 6 19.15 4.54 -41.12
C LEU A 6 18.28 5.39 -40.14
N THR A 7 17.92 6.61 -40.56
CA THR A 7 17.10 7.50 -39.72
C THR A 7 15.64 7.05 -39.63
N THR A 8 15.09 6.47 -40.71
CA THR A 8 13.72 5.94 -40.70
C THR A 8 13.59 4.65 -39.86
N PHE A 9 14.65 3.82 -39.82
CA PHE A 9 14.63 2.60 -39.01
C PHE A 9 14.70 2.90 -37.51
N LEU A 10 15.45 3.92 -37.07
CA LEU A 10 15.56 4.34 -35.67
C LEU A 10 14.25 4.96 -35.17
N PHE A 11 13.55 5.74 -36.01
CA PHE A 11 12.26 6.33 -35.65
C PHE A 11 11.14 5.29 -35.53
N PHE A 12 11.20 4.21 -36.33
CA PHE A 12 10.18 3.16 -36.30
C PHE A 12 10.29 2.27 -35.03
N THR A 13 11.52 2.03 -34.55
CA THR A 13 11.73 1.23 -33.32
C THR A 13 11.31 1.96 -32.06
N THR A 14 11.53 3.28 -31.97
CA THR A 14 11.10 4.08 -30.80
C THR A 14 9.59 4.27 -30.73
N ALA A 15 8.91 4.44 -31.89
CA ALA A 15 7.45 4.52 -31.94
C ALA A 15 6.79 3.18 -31.54
N PHE A 16 7.37 2.05 -31.92
CA PHE A 16 6.82 0.74 -31.60
C PHE A 16 6.90 0.42 -30.09
N THR A 17 7.96 0.84 -29.39
CA THR A 17 8.09 0.65 -27.95
C THR A 17 7.09 1.50 -27.15
N LEU A 18 6.86 2.75 -27.57
CA LEU A 18 5.85 3.63 -26.92
C LEU A 18 4.43 3.07 -27.06
N PHE A 19 4.03 2.65 -28.25
CA PHE A 19 2.70 2.04 -28.46
C PHE A 19 2.50 0.70 -27.72
N GLY A 20 3.56 -0.10 -27.58
CA GLY A 20 3.51 -1.38 -26.84
C GLY A 20 3.37 -1.17 -25.32
N GLN A 21 3.97 -0.09 -24.81
CA GLN A 21 3.97 0.24 -23.39
C GLN A 21 2.56 0.66 -22.92
N ASP A 22 1.92 1.56 -23.66
CA ASP A 22 0.56 2.01 -23.39
C ASP A 22 -0.44 0.84 -23.44
N ARG A 23 -0.27 -0.08 -24.37
CA ARG A 23 -1.17 -1.24 -24.51
C ARG A 23 -1.15 -2.17 -23.29
N TYR A 24 -0.01 -2.39 -22.64
CA TYR A 24 0.04 -3.20 -21.43
C TYR A 24 -0.68 -2.53 -20.27
N LEU A 25 -0.50 -1.22 -20.10
CA LEU A 25 -1.21 -0.45 -19.07
C LEU A 25 -2.71 -0.41 -19.34
N ASP A 26 -3.11 -0.11 -20.56
CA ASP A 26 -4.52 -0.02 -20.96
C ASP A 26 -5.24 -1.36 -20.79
N ASN A 27 -4.68 -2.44 -21.32
CA ASN A 27 -5.29 -3.77 -21.21
C ASN A 27 -5.26 -4.28 -19.77
N GLY A 28 -4.12 -4.18 -19.09
CA GLY A 28 -3.97 -4.65 -17.71
C GLY A 28 -4.91 -3.91 -16.76
N ASN A 29 -5.01 -2.59 -16.88
CA ASN A 29 -5.94 -1.78 -16.09
C ASN A 29 -7.41 -2.07 -16.44
N SER A 30 -7.73 -2.31 -17.72
CA SER A 30 -9.06 -2.73 -18.13
C SER A 30 -9.45 -4.06 -17.47
N TYR A 31 -8.58 -5.06 -17.50
CA TYR A 31 -8.82 -6.34 -16.82
C TYR A 31 -8.96 -6.16 -15.31
N LEU A 32 -8.11 -5.34 -14.70
CA LEU A 32 -8.14 -5.04 -13.27
C LEU A 32 -9.45 -4.37 -12.83
N ASN A 33 -9.95 -3.41 -13.62
CA ASN A 33 -11.22 -2.71 -13.38
C ASN A 33 -12.44 -3.62 -13.56
N ASN A 34 -12.34 -4.63 -14.42
CA ASN A 34 -13.37 -5.64 -14.63
C ASN A 34 -13.20 -6.88 -13.73
N GLU A 35 -12.35 -6.79 -12.68
CA GLU A 35 -12.07 -7.87 -11.72
C GLU A 35 -11.54 -9.17 -12.35
N GLN A 36 -11.00 -9.09 -13.59
CA GLN A 36 -10.37 -10.21 -14.29
C GLN A 36 -8.89 -10.32 -13.86
N PHE A 37 -8.69 -10.60 -12.58
CA PHE A 37 -7.37 -10.49 -11.93
C PHE A 37 -6.31 -11.39 -12.57
N ASP A 38 -6.66 -12.60 -13.01
CA ASP A 38 -5.70 -13.52 -13.64
C ASP A 38 -5.17 -12.95 -14.97
N LYS A 39 -6.06 -12.34 -15.80
CA LYS A 39 -5.65 -11.70 -17.04
C LYS A 39 -4.83 -10.43 -16.80
N ALA A 40 -5.20 -9.65 -15.79
CA ALA A 40 -4.43 -8.47 -15.40
C ALA A 40 -3.02 -8.88 -14.93
N GLU A 41 -2.92 -9.93 -14.11
CA GLU A 41 -1.65 -10.47 -13.63
C GLU A 41 -0.77 -10.94 -14.80
N GLU A 42 -1.30 -11.73 -15.72
CA GLU A 42 -0.59 -12.19 -16.91
C GLU A 42 -0.07 -11.01 -17.75
N THR A 43 -0.96 -10.03 -18.02
CA THR A 43 -0.62 -8.83 -18.79
C THR A 43 0.52 -8.03 -18.15
N PHE A 44 0.46 -7.79 -16.83
CA PHE A 44 1.53 -7.05 -16.15
C PHE A 44 2.82 -7.86 -16.00
N ARG A 45 2.76 -9.19 -15.90
CA ARG A 45 3.96 -10.04 -15.96
C ARG A 45 4.63 -10.01 -17.33
N GLU A 46 3.88 -9.98 -18.42
CA GLU A 46 4.40 -9.78 -19.76
C GLU A 46 5.02 -8.39 -19.95
N ALA A 47 4.35 -7.34 -19.42
CA ALA A 47 4.89 -6.00 -19.41
C ALA A 47 6.26 -5.92 -18.71
N ILE A 48 6.40 -6.55 -17.53
CA ILE A 48 7.66 -6.62 -16.80
C ILE A 48 8.73 -7.43 -17.56
N LYS A 49 8.35 -8.46 -18.32
CA LYS A 49 9.30 -9.17 -19.19
C LYS A 49 9.80 -8.28 -20.34
N SER A 50 8.96 -7.39 -20.87
CA SER A 50 9.32 -6.45 -21.92
C SER A 50 10.19 -5.30 -21.42
N ASP A 51 9.92 -4.80 -20.21
CA ASP A 51 10.70 -3.77 -19.52
C ASP A 51 10.71 -4.03 -18.01
N SER A 52 11.75 -4.73 -17.55
CA SER A 52 11.92 -5.09 -16.14
C SER A 52 12.26 -3.92 -15.21
N THR A 53 12.63 -2.77 -15.77
CA THR A 53 12.99 -1.56 -15.02
C THR A 53 11.81 -0.65 -14.76
N ASN A 54 10.69 -0.85 -15.44
CA ASN A 54 9.50 -0.05 -15.30
C ASN A 54 8.76 -0.33 -13.99
N LEU A 55 8.93 0.58 -13.03
CA LEU A 55 8.31 0.45 -11.72
C LEU A 55 6.77 0.56 -11.77
N ILE A 56 6.20 1.19 -12.81
CA ILE A 56 4.75 1.30 -12.98
C ILE A 56 4.15 -0.09 -13.19
N TYR A 57 4.74 -0.90 -14.07
CA TYR A 57 4.27 -2.28 -14.28
C TYR A 57 4.37 -3.13 -13.02
N GLN A 58 5.45 -2.97 -12.26
CA GLN A 58 5.63 -3.68 -11.00
C GLN A 58 4.60 -3.22 -9.96
N CYS A 59 4.30 -1.93 -9.87
CA CYS A 59 3.24 -1.41 -8.99
C CYS A 59 1.86 -1.95 -9.38
N GLN A 60 1.54 -1.98 -10.69
CA GLN A 60 0.27 -2.50 -11.18
C GLN A 60 0.13 -4.02 -10.94
N LEU A 61 1.22 -4.78 -11.12
CA LEU A 61 1.23 -6.19 -10.74
C LEU A 61 0.97 -6.36 -9.23
N GLY A 62 1.66 -5.58 -8.40
CA GLY A 62 1.45 -5.61 -6.95
C GLY A 62 0.01 -5.30 -6.56
N LEU A 63 -0.58 -4.21 -7.12
CA LEU A 63 -1.99 -3.86 -6.92
C LEU A 63 -2.93 -4.99 -7.36
N THR A 64 -2.68 -5.58 -8.53
CA THR A 64 -3.47 -6.69 -9.07
C THR A 64 -3.49 -7.88 -8.10
N LEU A 65 -2.32 -8.28 -7.60
CA LEU A 65 -2.19 -9.36 -6.63
C LEU A 65 -2.91 -9.05 -5.32
N ILE A 66 -2.81 -7.82 -4.82
CA ILE A 66 -3.54 -7.38 -3.62
C ILE A 66 -5.06 -7.48 -3.83
N LYS A 67 -5.56 -7.00 -4.98
CA LYS A 67 -6.99 -7.09 -5.33
C LYS A 67 -7.45 -8.54 -5.51
N ALA A 68 -6.61 -9.40 -6.05
CA ALA A 68 -6.82 -10.84 -6.13
C ALA A 68 -6.69 -11.58 -4.77
N LYS A 69 -6.50 -10.86 -3.67
CA LYS A 69 -6.26 -11.38 -2.32
C LYS A 69 -4.99 -12.23 -2.17
N LYS A 70 -4.07 -12.17 -3.13
CA LYS A 70 -2.72 -12.75 -3.07
C LYS A 70 -1.80 -11.77 -2.31
N TYR A 71 -2.14 -11.49 -1.04
CA TYR A 71 -1.56 -10.37 -0.27
C TYR A 71 -0.06 -10.46 -0.08
N GLY A 72 0.46 -11.66 0.27
CA GLY A 72 1.90 -11.88 0.46
C GLY A 72 2.69 -11.67 -0.82
N ASP A 73 2.21 -12.20 -1.95
CA ASP A 73 2.86 -12.05 -3.25
C ASP A 73 2.86 -10.59 -3.71
N GLY A 74 1.71 -9.91 -3.55
CA GLY A 74 1.58 -8.49 -3.88
C GLY A 74 2.53 -7.62 -3.06
N ALA A 75 2.59 -7.83 -1.74
CA ALA A 75 3.52 -7.13 -0.87
C ALA A 75 4.98 -7.38 -1.29
N GLN A 76 5.35 -8.63 -1.63
CA GLN A 76 6.70 -8.96 -2.05
C GLN A 76 7.11 -8.25 -3.36
N VAL A 77 6.20 -8.15 -4.33
CA VAL A 77 6.44 -7.39 -5.58
C VAL A 77 6.68 -5.92 -5.27
N LEU A 78 5.82 -5.32 -4.43
CA LEU A 78 5.92 -3.90 -4.05
C LEU A 78 7.15 -3.61 -3.18
N ASP A 79 7.57 -4.54 -2.33
CA ASP A 79 8.82 -4.43 -1.57
C ASP A 79 10.06 -4.37 -2.50
N LYS A 80 10.00 -4.99 -3.70
CA LYS A 80 11.06 -4.82 -4.71
C LYS A 80 11.06 -3.41 -5.29
N VAL A 81 9.89 -2.84 -5.58
CA VAL A 81 9.77 -1.44 -6.00
C VAL A 81 10.36 -0.52 -4.95
N LEU A 82 10.02 -0.71 -3.66
CA LEU A 82 10.49 0.11 -2.56
C LEU A 82 12.01 0.01 -2.29
N ARG A 83 12.68 -1.04 -2.75
CA ARG A 83 14.15 -1.11 -2.74
C ARG A 83 14.79 -0.19 -3.78
N THR A 84 14.12 0.01 -4.90
CA THR A 84 14.60 0.89 -6.00
C THR A 84 14.18 2.33 -5.78
N ASP A 85 12.93 2.54 -5.36
CA ASP A 85 12.32 3.84 -5.06
C ASP A 85 11.64 3.79 -3.68
N PRO A 86 12.36 4.09 -2.59
CA PRO A 86 11.82 4.05 -1.22
C PRO A 86 10.68 5.04 -0.95
N GLY A 87 10.53 6.07 -1.81
CA GLY A 87 9.50 7.09 -1.73
C GLY A 87 8.29 6.82 -2.62
N ASN A 88 8.23 5.69 -3.31
CA ASN A 88 7.12 5.37 -4.19
C ASN A 88 5.81 5.22 -3.42
N VAL A 89 4.97 6.26 -3.48
CA VAL A 89 3.74 6.38 -2.69
C VAL A 89 2.76 5.24 -3.00
N ALA A 90 2.62 4.85 -4.27
CA ALA A 90 1.76 3.75 -4.66
C ALA A 90 2.24 2.41 -4.08
N ALA A 91 3.56 2.16 -4.16
CA ALA A 91 4.14 0.96 -3.59
C ALA A 91 4.03 0.93 -2.06
N LEU A 92 4.29 2.05 -1.38
CA LEU A 92 4.10 2.18 0.08
C LEU A 92 2.66 1.87 0.47
N TRP A 93 1.70 2.48 -0.22
CA TRP A 93 0.28 2.31 0.05
C TRP A 93 -0.20 0.87 -0.13
N TYR A 94 0.06 0.29 -1.30
CA TYR A 94 -0.41 -1.07 -1.60
C TYR A 94 0.37 -2.15 -0.85
N SER A 95 1.68 -1.97 -0.62
CA SER A 95 2.44 -2.89 0.25
C SER A 95 1.95 -2.82 1.70
N GLY A 96 1.57 -1.63 2.18
CA GLY A 96 0.92 -1.46 3.48
C GLY A 96 -0.34 -2.32 3.58
N ILE A 97 -1.24 -2.22 2.60
CA ILE A 97 -2.47 -3.02 2.52
C ILE A 97 -2.15 -4.53 2.47
N GLY A 98 -1.23 -4.94 1.60
CA GLY A 98 -0.84 -6.33 1.46
C GLY A 98 -0.27 -6.91 2.76
N ASN A 99 0.63 -6.18 3.40
CA ASN A 99 1.21 -6.59 4.68
C ASN A 99 0.15 -6.67 5.80
N PHE A 100 -0.81 -5.72 5.86
CA PHE A 100 -1.90 -5.74 6.82
C PHE A 100 -2.74 -7.02 6.69
N TYR A 101 -3.24 -7.32 5.50
CA TYR A 101 -4.06 -8.52 5.27
C TYR A 101 -3.26 -9.83 5.35
N ASN A 102 -1.94 -9.76 5.21
CA ASN A 102 -1.03 -10.90 5.42
C ASN A 102 -0.58 -11.05 6.88
N GLY A 103 -1.11 -10.25 7.81
CA GLY A 103 -0.79 -10.31 9.24
C GLY A 103 0.62 -9.80 9.61
N GLN A 104 1.26 -9.06 8.72
CA GLN A 104 2.59 -8.45 8.92
C GLN A 104 2.45 -7.02 9.46
N ASP A 105 1.79 -6.87 10.62
CA ASP A 105 1.37 -5.58 11.17
C ASP A 105 2.52 -4.56 11.26
N LYS A 106 3.73 -4.96 11.72
CA LYS A 106 4.88 -4.06 11.83
C LYS A 106 5.36 -3.51 10.49
N LYS A 107 5.33 -4.34 9.43
CA LYS A 107 5.65 -3.88 8.07
C LYS A 107 4.58 -2.96 7.52
N ALA A 108 3.31 -3.28 7.76
CA ALA A 108 2.19 -2.44 7.35
C ALA A 108 2.28 -1.05 7.98
N ILE A 109 2.53 -0.95 9.30
CA ILE A 109 2.75 0.33 9.99
C ILE A 109 3.87 1.11 9.33
N ASN A 110 5.05 0.51 9.15
CA ASN A 110 6.20 1.20 8.55
C ASN A 110 5.88 1.78 7.16
N ASN A 111 5.15 1.02 6.33
CA ASN A 111 4.79 1.47 4.99
C ASN A 111 3.74 2.59 5.01
N PHE A 112 2.71 2.47 5.85
CA PHE A 112 1.70 3.53 5.98
C PHE A 112 2.26 4.79 6.62
N GLU A 113 3.13 4.70 7.63
CA GLU A 113 3.79 5.86 8.24
C GLU A 113 4.63 6.63 7.20
N LYS A 114 5.39 5.92 6.36
CA LYS A 114 6.10 6.55 5.25
C LYS A 114 5.14 7.15 4.23
N ALA A 115 4.06 6.45 3.86
CA ALA A 115 3.07 6.98 2.93
C ALA A 115 2.44 8.28 3.45
N LEU A 116 2.12 8.37 4.75
CA LEU A 116 1.54 9.57 5.37
C LEU A 116 2.39 10.84 5.15
N THR A 117 3.72 10.71 4.99
CA THR A 117 4.58 11.86 4.75
C THR A 117 4.40 12.49 3.36
N PHE A 118 3.81 11.75 2.42
CA PHE A 118 3.57 12.19 1.04
C PHE A 118 2.09 12.45 0.74
N LEU A 119 1.17 11.97 1.59
CA LEU A 119 -0.26 12.06 1.34
C LEU A 119 -0.83 13.42 1.73
N ASP A 120 -1.74 13.95 0.91
CA ASP A 120 -2.55 15.09 1.32
C ASP A 120 -3.43 14.70 2.52
N LYS A 121 -3.36 15.50 3.58
CA LYS A 121 -4.11 15.30 4.83
C LYS A 121 -5.64 15.30 4.66
N LYS A 122 -6.15 15.78 3.52
CA LYS A 122 -7.59 15.75 3.18
C LYS A 122 -7.96 14.55 2.31
N SER A 123 -6.98 13.77 1.85
CA SER A 123 -7.23 12.63 0.96
C SER A 123 -7.85 11.45 1.69
N GLY A 124 -8.61 10.64 0.93
CA GLY A 124 -9.13 9.38 1.42
C GLY A 124 -8.05 8.39 1.87
N GLN A 125 -6.90 8.44 1.22
CA GLN A 125 -5.76 7.61 1.59
C GLN A 125 -5.18 8.01 2.94
N TYR A 126 -5.12 9.31 3.27
CA TYR A 126 -4.58 9.78 4.53
C TYR A 126 -5.38 9.29 5.74
N TYR A 127 -6.71 9.46 5.74
CA TYR A 127 -7.51 8.96 6.86
C TYR A 127 -7.53 7.42 6.92
N SER A 128 -7.52 6.75 5.75
CA SER A 128 -7.46 5.29 5.72
C SER A 128 -6.13 4.75 6.24
N ALA A 129 -4.99 5.42 5.96
CA ALA A 129 -3.70 5.05 6.51
C ALA A 129 -3.69 5.11 8.05
N ASN A 130 -4.26 6.18 8.63
CA ASN A 130 -4.41 6.28 10.08
C ASN A 130 -5.28 5.14 10.65
N TRP A 131 -6.38 4.80 9.96
CA TRP A 131 -7.20 3.66 10.35
C TRP A 131 -6.41 2.34 10.33
N PHE A 132 -5.68 2.06 9.26
CA PHE A 132 -4.86 0.85 9.15
C PHE A 132 -3.76 0.79 10.21
N ILE A 133 -3.07 1.89 10.48
CA ILE A 133 -2.03 1.95 11.52
C ILE A 133 -2.64 1.65 12.90
N GLY A 134 -3.78 2.29 13.22
CA GLY A 134 -4.51 2.01 14.45
C GLY A 134 -4.90 0.54 14.60
N LYS A 135 -5.39 -0.08 13.51
CA LYS A 135 -5.74 -1.51 13.49
C LYS A 135 -4.51 -2.41 13.68
N CYS A 136 -3.40 -2.12 13.01
CA CYS A 136 -2.16 -2.87 13.19
C CYS A 136 -1.67 -2.82 14.64
N TYR A 137 -1.63 -1.64 15.25
CA TYR A 137 -1.29 -1.52 16.67
C TYR A 137 -2.28 -2.25 17.59
N SER A 138 -3.58 -2.22 17.27
CA SER A 138 -4.58 -2.99 18.02
C SER A 138 -4.34 -4.51 17.94
N ASN A 139 -3.89 -5.01 16.80
CA ASN A 139 -3.51 -6.41 16.61
C ASN A 139 -2.27 -6.74 17.45
N LEU A 140 -1.23 -5.90 17.34
CA LEU A 140 0.01 -6.06 18.11
C LEU A 140 -0.22 -5.98 19.61
N LEU A 141 -1.11 -5.09 20.10
CA LEU A 141 -1.46 -4.98 21.51
C LEU A 141 -1.93 -6.31 22.10
N LYS A 142 -2.69 -7.07 21.34
CA LYS A 142 -3.21 -8.38 21.76
C LYS A 142 -2.17 -9.50 21.66
N LYS A 143 -1.27 -9.41 20.68
CA LYS A 143 -0.36 -10.51 20.32
C LYS A 143 1.01 -10.37 20.98
N ASP A 144 1.65 -9.23 20.75
CA ASP A 144 3.05 -8.98 21.11
C ASP A 144 3.17 -7.94 22.24
N GLY A 145 2.11 -7.17 22.47
CA GLY A 145 2.10 -6.00 23.33
C GLY A 145 2.64 -4.76 22.61
N LEU A 146 2.42 -3.61 23.25
CA LEU A 146 2.90 -2.31 22.77
C LEU A 146 3.73 -1.61 23.87
N THR A 147 4.74 -0.88 23.44
CA THR A 147 5.41 0.13 24.26
C THR A 147 4.46 1.29 24.55
N TYR A 148 4.85 2.16 25.46
CA TYR A 148 4.05 3.34 25.81
C TYR A 148 3.86 4.28 24.61
N SER A 149 4.94 4.54 23.84
CA SER A 149 4.90 5.37 22.63
C SER A 149 4.07 4.74 21.49
N GLU A 150 4.16 3.44 21.29
CA GLU A 150 3.32 2.73 20.30
C GLU A 150 1.85 2.79 20.66
N THR A 151 1.53 2.75 21.96
CA THR A 151 0.17 2.92 22.46
C THR A 151 -0.36 4.33 22.21
N ASP A 152 0.46 5.37 22.45
CA ASP A 152 0.10 6.75 22.10
C ASP A 152 -0.16 6.86 20.60
N ARG A 153 0.72 6.33 19.79
CA ARG A 153 0.56 6.37 18.33
C ARG A 153 -0.70 5.67 17.84
N MET A 154 -1.06 4.55 18.46
CA MET A 154 -2.34 3.87 18.20
C MET A 154 -3.54 4.82 18.43
N PHE A 155 -3.55 5.51 19.57
CA PHE A 155 -4.64 6.42 19.91
C PHE A 155 -4.67 7.63 18.95
N GLU A 156 -3.53 8.26 18.69
CA GLU A 156 -3.41 9.37 17.75
C GLU A 156 -3.98 9.01 16.36
N CYS A 157 -3.63 7.83 15.85
CA CYS A 157 -4.11 7.39 14.55
C CYS A 157 -5.64 7.20 14.53
N TYR A 158 -6.21 6.58 15.55
CA TYR A 158 -7.66 6.44 15.63
C TYR A 158 -8.37 7.77 15.82
N GLU A 159 -7.82 8.67 16.65
CA GLU A 159 -8.39 10.00 16.87
C GLU A 159 -8.34 10.85 15.59
N GLU A 160 -7.23 10.78 14.84
CA GLU A 160 -7.11 11.46 13.55
C GLU A 160 -8.10 10.90 12.51
N TYR A 161 -8.26 9.57 12.45
CA TYR A 161 -9.30 8.95 11.63
C TYR A 161 -10.70 9.44 12.01
N LEU A 162 -11.05 9.42 13.30
CA LEU A 162 -12.35 9.86 13.79
C LEU A 162 -12.60 11.36 13.56
N ARG A 163 -11.57 12.19 13.66
CA ARG A 163 -11.62 13.61 13.35
C ARG A 163 -11.99 13.87 11.88
N LEU A 164 -11.41 13.07 10.97
CA LEU A 164 -11.62 13.20 9.53
C LEU A 164 -12.88 12.49 9.04
N GLN A 165 -13.29 11.44 9.72
CA GLN A 165 -14.43 10.58 9.37
C GLN A 165 -15.36 10.36 10.58
N PRO A 166 -15.96 11.43 11.16
CA PRO A 166 -16.75 11.33 12.41
C PRO A 166 -18.01 10.48 12.27
N ASN A 167 -18.52 10.34 11.05
CA ASN A 167 -19.75 9.60 10.72
C ASN A 167 -19.46 8.29 9.98
N ALA A 168 -18.20 7.81 9.96
CA ALA A 168 -17.89 6.52 9.38
C ALA A 168 -18.66 5.40 10.10
N LYS A 169 -18.98 4.33 9.36
CA LYS A 169 -19.79 3.21 9.87
C LYS A 169 -19.21 2.58 11.15
N ASP A 170 -17.90 2.60 11.30
CA ASP A 170 -17.18 2.03 12.44
C ASP A 170 -16.72 3.09 13.47
N ALA A 171 -17.08 4.37 13.28
CA ALA A 171 -16.60 5.45 14.12
C ALA A 171 -16.98 5.29 15.60
N GLU A 172 -18.23 4.89 15.90
CA GLU A 172 -18.67 4.67 17.27
C GLU A 172 -17.92 3.51 17.93
N GLN A 173 -17.77 2.41 17.23
CA GLN A 173 -17.02 1.25 17.71
C GLN A 173 -15.55 1.61 18.03
N ILE A 174 -14.95 2.45 17.20
CA ILE A 174 -13.57 2.92 17.43
C ILE A 174 -13.50 3.85 18.62
N ARG A 175 -14.45 4.80 18.81
CA ARG A 175 -14.50 5.67 20.01
C ARG A 175 -14.55 4.86 21.28
N GLU A 176 -15.51 3.93 21.38
CA GLU A 176 -15.66 3.04 22.55
C GLU A 176 -14.39 2.22 22.80
N TYR A 177 -13.76 1.72 21.73
CA TYR A 177 -12.50 0.99 21.83
C TYR A 177 -11.40 1.87 22.42
N VAL A 178 -11.19 3.06 21.89
CA VAL A 178 -10.15 4.00 22.34
C VAL A 178 -10.39 4.40 23.80
N GLU A 179 -11.60 4.80 24.16
CA GLU A 179 -11.94 5.19 25.54
C GLU A 179 -11.69 4.06 26.53
N ARG A 180 -12.15 2.84 26.21
CA ARG A 180 -11.93 1.67 27.05
C ARG A 180 -10.44 1.36 27.22
N LYS A 181 -9.66 1.45 26.13
CA LYS A 181 -8.22 1.18 26.19
C LYS A 181 -7.45 2.26 26.94
N LYS A 182 -7.81 3.53 26.78
CA LYS A 182 -7.23 4.63 27.58
C LYS A 182 -7.46 4.44 29.08
N LYS A 183 -8.67 4.02 29.50
CA LYS A 183 -8.99 3.74 30.92
C LYS A 183 -8.19 2.55 31.48
N ARG A 184 -7.82 1.59 30.64
CA ARG A 184 -7.09 0.37 31.05
C ARG A 184 -5.58 0.47 30.84
N ARG A 185 -5.12 1.58 30.26
CA ARG A 185 -3.69 1.79 29.98
C ARG A 185 -2.89 1.75 31.28
N PRO A 186 -1.86 0.91 31.36
CA PRO A 186 -0.99 0.89 32.53
C PRO A 186 -0.16 2.16 32.67
N PRO A 187 0.43 2.45 33.85
CA PRO A 187 1.33 3.56 34.04
C PRO A 187 2.54 3.50 33.09
N ASN A 188 3.17 4.65 32.83
CA ASN A 188 4.27 4.79 31.88
C ASN A 188 5.58 4.04 32.22
N ASN A 189 5.70 3.54 33.46
CA ASN A 189 6.82 2.69 33.89
C ASN A 189 6.66 1.22 33.43
N VAL A 190 5.50 0.83 32.91
CA VAL A 190 5.30 -0.48 32.28
C VAL A 190 5.92 -0.45 30.89
N LYS A 191 6.96 -1.26 30.67
CA LYS A 191 7.71 -1.25 29.40
C LYS A 191 6.89 -1.71 28.21
N VAL A 192 6.07 -2.74 28.40
CA VAL A 192 5.23 -3.33 27.34
C VAL A 192 3.86 -3.66 27.94
N TRP A 193 2.81 -3.20 27.31
CA TRP A 193 1.42 -3.53 27.65
C TRP A 193 0.88 -4.58 26.69
N VAL A 194 0.47 -5.73 27.23
CA VAL A 194 -0.30 -6.76 26.51
C VAL A 194 -1.72 -6.73 27.05
N ASP A 195 -2.71 -6.55 26.19
CA ASP A 195 -4.11 -6.48 26.59
C ASP A 195 -4.84 -7.73 26.09
N LEU A 196 -4.89 -8.74 26.95
CA LEU A 196 -5.53 -10.03 26.72
C LEU A 196 -7.05 -9.96 26.84
#